data_8dd21a5550280eef1157069d00ea5852
#
_entry.id   8dd21a5550280eef1157069d00ea5852
#
_cell.length_a   1.000
_cell.length_b   1.000
_cell.length_c   1.000
_cell.angle_alpha   90.00
_cell.angle_beta   90.00
_cell.angle_gamma   90.00
#
_symmetry.space_group_name_H-M   'P 1'
#
loop_
_entity.id
_entity.type
_entity.pdbx_description
1 polymer ?
#
loop_
_entity_poly.entity_id
_entity_poly.type
_entity_poly.pdbx_seq_one_letter_code
_entity_poly.pdbx_strand_id
1 'polypeptide(L)'
;MTRANTIALLGPVALLALVGFVGSFLTDVRAIEFTNALIFAAIVVALYVFVGNSGVLSFGQIGFFIVGAYAAGELTVPADAKQSVLPSVFSLIRDHAVGNAGSLVVAAAVGAIYALLVGIPLMRLSGLAAGIATFAVLEITQNIVRNWEKIGPGPLTLSTVPETTDLWQATIGAIAVACAAFAYQLSPPGRKLRAAREDPFAAQAAGIDVHRQRLWAFALSGALSGFAGGLFVHFQGTINVQDVFLDFTFLSLAMLVVGGAGSLWGAVVGALLVSGLDSFLGDAENDAVSWLHAPDGTRMVAVAAFMVIVLIFLPRGLTRGREFSLGWLRRSRRAAETPRR
;
A
#
# COMPACT_ATOMS: atom_id res chain seq x y z
N MET A 1 25.86 0.33 5.87
CA MET A 1 25.15 0.46 4.58
C MET A 1 26.17 0.76 3.50
N THR A 2 26.15 0.05 2.38
CA THR A 2 27.02 0.39 1.22
C THR A 2 26.43 1.62 0.52
N ARG A 3 27.29 2.45 -0.12
CA ARG A 3 26.85 3.64 -0.90
C ARG A 3 25.73 3.32 -1.89
N ALA A 4 25.71 2.11 -2.45
CA ALA A 4 24.68 1.66 -3.38
C ALA A 4 23.30 1.53 -2.68
N ASN A 5 23.26 1.03 -1.46
CA ASN A 5 22.00 0.88 -0.70
C ASN A 5 21.41 2.23 -0.30
N THR A 6 22.26 3.20 0.05
CA THR A 6 21.80 4.56 0.38
C THR A 6 21.17 5.23 -0.83
N ILE A 7 21.75 5.07 -2.01
CA ILE A 7 21.21 5.62 -3.27
C ILE A 7 19.87 4.96 -3.63
N ALA A 8 19.73 3.65 -3.41
CA ALA A 8 18.50 2.93 -3.70
C ALA A 8 17.30 3.39 -2.83
N LEU A 9 17.54 3.79 -1.59
CA LEU A 9 16.52 4.38 -0.70
C LEU A 9 16.23 5.84 -1.06
N LEU A 10 17.27 6.62 -1.41
CA LEU A 10 17.11 8.05 -1.70
C LEU A 10 16.14 8.30 -2.87
N GLY A 11 16.11 7.44 -3.88
CA GLY A 11 15.20 7.57 -5.01
C GLY A 11 13.72 7.59 -4.60
N PRO A 12 13.19 6.51 -3.99
CA PRO A 12 11.81 6.45 -3.51
C PRO A 12 11.46 7.58 -2.52
N VAL A 13 12.33 7.83 -1.54
CA VAL A 13 12.12 8.86 -0.52
C VAL A 13 12.10 10.26 -1.13
N ALA A 14 13.05 10.57 -2.02
CA ALA A 14 13.10 11.86 -2.70
C ALA A 14 11.88 12.09 -3.59
N LEU A 15 11.38 11.04 -4.26
CA LEU A 15 10.20 11.15 -5.10
C LEU A 15 8.95 11.41 -4.25
N LEU A 16 8.76 10.67 -3.14
CA LEU A 16 7.64 10.90 -2.20
C LEU A 16 7.70 12.31 -1.58
N ALA A 17 8.90 12.74 -1.15
CA ALA A 17 9.09 14.08 -0.61
C ALA A 17 8.84 15.16 -1.67
N LEU A 18 9.26 14.94 -2.92
CA LEU A 18 9.00 15.86 -4.03
C LEU A 18 7.50 15.99 -4.30
N VAL A 19 6.75 14.87 -4.32
CA VAL A 19 5.30 14.87 -4.51
C VAL A 19 4.62 15.65 -3.39
N GLY A 20 4.98 15.42 -2.11
CA GLY A 20 4.46 16.20 -0.98
C GLY A 20 4.83 17.67 -1.06
N PHE A 21 6.08 17.99 -1.44
CA PHE A 21 6.54 19.37 -1.59
C PHE A 21 5.80 20.09 -2.73
N VAL A 22 5.67 19.48 -3.90
CA VAL A 22 4.92 20.06 -5.03
C VAL A 22 3.45 20.25 -4.65
N GLY A 23 2.84 19.26 -4.00
CA GLY A 23 1.44 19.35 -3.53
C GLY A 23 1.19 20.54 -2.60
N SER A 24 2.19 20.96 -1.80
CA SER A 24 2.05 22.09 -0.88
C SER A 24 1.98 23.47 -1.55
N PHE A 25 2.34 23.58 -2.82
CA PHE A 25 2.22 24.83 -3.58
C PHE A 25 0.97 24.91 -4.45
N LEU A 26 0.18 23.85 -4.48
CA LEU A 26 -1.03 23.77 -5.29
C LEU A 26 -2.26 24.20 -4.47
N THR A 27 -3.37 24.37 -5.18
CA THR A 27 -4.67 24.67 -4.56
C THR A 27 -5.14 23.51 -3.68
N ASP A 28 -6.01 23.77 -2.72
CA ASP A 28 -6.52 22.78 -1.77
C ASP A 28 -7.09 21.53 -2.46
N VAL A 29 -7.80 21.70 -3.57
CA VAL A 29 -8.36 20.60 -4.36
C VAL A 29 -7.24 19.68 -4.90
N ARG A 30 -6.18 20.26 -5.44
CA ARG A 30 -5.04 19.50 -5.94
C ARG A 30 -4.24 18.85 -4.81
N ALA A 31 -4.14 19.52 -3.66
CA ALA A 31 -3.48 18.95 -2.49
C ALA A 31 -4.18 17.66 -2.00
N ILE A 32 -5.50 17.57 -2.13
CA ILE A 32 -6.28 16.36 -1.84
C ILE A 32 -5.84 15.19 -2.75
N GLU A 33 -5.70 15.42 -4.05
CA GLU A 33 -5.25 14.39 -5.00
C GLU A 33 -3.83 13.89 -4.70
N PHE A 34 -2.92 14.82 -4.36
CA PHE A 34 -1.55 14.47 -3.97
C PHE A 34 -1.51 13.70 -2.66
N THR A 35 -2.35 14.06 -1.69
CA THR A 35 -2.50 13.33 -0.43
C THR A 35 -2.98 11.90 -0.67
N ASN A 36 -4.00 11.74 -1.52
CA ASN A 36 -4.51 10.43 -1.91
C ASN A 36 -3.43 9.58 -2.62
N ALA A 37 -2.67 10.16 -3.56
CA ALA A 37 -1.58 9.47 -4.24
C ALA A 37 -0.48 8.98 -3.27
N LEU A 38 -0.15 9.77 -2.24
CA LEU A 38 0.82 9.40 -1.21
C LEU A 38 0.31 8.26 -0.32
N ILE A 39 -0.98 8.27 0.03
CA ILE A 39 -1.61 7.18 0.77
C ILE A 39 -1.61 5.90 -0.07
N PHE A 40 -1.97 5.97 -1.37
CA PHE A 40 -1.85 4.82 -2.27
C PHE A 40 -0.40 4.33 -2.38
N ALA A 41 0.59 5.23 -2.41
CA ALA A 41 1.98 4.84 -2.39
C ALA A 41 2.34 4.06 -1.12
N ALA A 42 1.84 4.46 0.06
CA ALA A 42 2.02 3.72 1.31
C ALA A 42 1.38 2.32 1.24
N ILE A 43 0.16 2.20 0.70
CA ILE A 43 -0.55 0.92 0.53
C ILE A 43 0.24 -0.01 -0.40
N VAL A 44 0.66 0.48 -1.56
CA VAL A 44 1.36 -0.31 -2.57
C VAL A 44 2.76 -0.74 -2.08
N VAL A 45 3.44 0.11 -1.32
CA VAL A 45 4.71 -0.26 -0.67
C VAL A 45 4.48 -1.29 0.43
N ALA A 46 3.39 -1.23 1.20
CA ALA A 46 3.04 -2.27 2.16
C ALA A 46 2.78 -3.62 1.49
N LEU A 47 2.08 -3.64 0.34
CA LEU A 47 1.93 -4.84 -0.50
C LEU A 47 3.28 -5.37 -0.99
N TYR A 48 4.16 -4.47 -1.46
CA TYR A 48 5.49 -4.82 -1.94
C TYR A 48 6.31 -5.59 -0.90
N VAL A 49 6.18 -5.27 0.39
CA VAL A 49 6.93 -5.94 1.46
C VAL A 49 6.72 -7.46 1.43
N PHE A 50 5.52 -7.92 1.18
CA PHE A 50 5.25 -9.36 1.04
C PHE A 50 5.39 -9.83 -0.39
N VAL A 51 4.62 -9.28 -1.34
CA VAL A 51 4.56 -9.73 -2.74
C VAL A 51 5.91 -9.60 -3.42
N GLY A 52 6.57 -8.46 -3.25
CA GLY A 52 7.86 -8.17 -3.89
C GLY A 52 9.00 -9.05 -3.38
N ASN A 53 9.05 -9.33 -2.09
CA ASN A 53 10.14 -10.11 -1.50
C ASN A 53 9.89 -11.62 -1.56
N SER A 54 8.64 -12.10 -1.52
CA SER A 54 8.30 -13.53 -1.56
C SER A 54 8.06 -14.07 -2.96
N GLY A 55 7.70 -13.21 -3.93
CA GLY A 55 7.24 -13.61 -5.25
C GLY A 55 5.86 -14.27 -5.27
N VAL A 56 5.15 -14.28 -4.15
CA VAL A 56 3.80 -14.85 -4.02
C VAL A 56 2.78 -13.72 -4.09
N LEU A 57 1.88 -13.79 -5.07
CA LEU A 57 0.75 -12.85 -5.13
C LEU A 57 -0.17 -13.08 -3.94
N SER A 58 -0.61 -11.99 -3.33
CA SER A 58 -1.54 -12.01 -2.21
C SER A 58 -2.58 -10.92 -2.35
N PHE A 59 -3.83 -11.30 -2.18
CA PHE A 59 -4.98 -10.41 -2.19
C PHE A 59 -5.43 -10.00 -0.77
N GLY A 60 -4.84 -10.60 0.26
CA GLY A 60 -5.26 -10.42 1.65
C GLY A 60 -4.81 -9.12 2.31
N GLN A 61 -3.84 -8.39 1.74
CA GLN A 61 -3.28 -7.19 2.37
C GLN A 61 -4.32 -6.08 2.58
N ILE A 62 -5.28 -5.96 1.68
CA ILE A 62 -6.38 -5.00 1.84
C ILE A 62 -7.30 -5.39 3.01
N GLY A 63 -7.41 -6.67 3.36
CA GLY A 63 -8.06 -7.09 4.60
C GLY A 63 -7.38 -6.50 5.85
N PHE A 64 -6.05 -6.45 5.89
CA PHE A 64 -5.31 -5.82 7.00
C PHE A 64 -5.46 -4.30 6.99
N PHE A 65 -5.51 -3.69 5.81
CA PHE A 65 -5.83 -2.28 5.63
C PHE A 65 -7.22 -1.95 6.19
N ILE A 66 -8.26 -2.73 5.84
CA ILE A 66 -9.62 -2.57 6.35
C ILE A 66 -9.62 -2.62 7.88
N VAL A 67 -9.05 -3.68 8.47
CA VAL A 67 -9.03 -3.87 9.94
C VAL A 67 -8.28 -2.72 10.63
N GLY A 68 -7.17 -2.25 10.05
CA GLY A 68 -6.42 -1.10 10.55
C GLY A 68 -7.21 0.21 10.45
N ALA A 69 -7.89 0.45 9.34
CA ALA A 69 -8.70 1.64 9.12
C ALA A 69 -9.88 1.71 10.09
N TYR A 70 -10.60 0.61 10.29
CA TYR A 70 -11.68 0.55 11.29
C TYR A 70 -11.14 0.74 12.71
N ALA A 71 -10.05 0.05 13.08
CA ALA A 71 -9.44 0.21 14.40
C ALA A 71 -8.99 1.66 14.68
N ALA A 72 -8.40 2.35 13.70
CA ALA A 72 -8.03 3.76 13.85
C ALA A 72 -9.26 4.67 13.92
N GLY A 73 -10.20 4.50 12.99
CA GLY A 73 -11.41 5.33 12.91
C GLY A 73 -12.25 5.23 14.17
N GLU A 74 -12.55 4.02 14.61
CA GLU A 74 -13.38 3.80 15.81
C GLU A 74 -12.76 4.37 17.08
N LEU A 75 -11.44 4.29 17.22
CA LEU A 75 -10.75 4.84 18.39
C LEU A 75 -10.71 6.37 18.42
N THR A 76 -10.83 7.03 17.27
CA THR A 76 -10.71 8.48 17.15
C THR A 76 -12.06 9.21 17.04
N VAL A 77 -13.16 8.50 16.75
CA VAL A 77 -14.50 9.08 16.79
C VAL A 77 -14.74 9.74 18.17
N PRO A 78 -15.23 10.99 18.22
CA PRO A 78 -15.53 11.67 19.49
C PRO A 78 -16.51 10.88 20.38
N ALA A 79 -16.31 10.92 21.69
CA ALA A 79 -17.09 10.14 22.63
C ALA A 79 -18.60 10.41 22.52
N ASP A 80 -18.97 11.66 22.25
CA ASP A 80 -20.38 12.08 22.09
C ASP A 80 -21.02 11.42 20.84
N ALA A 81 -20.26 11.30 19.75
CA ALA A 81 -20.72 10.68 18.51
C ALA A 81 -20.70 9.13 18.59
N LYS A 82 -19.81 8.53 19.39
CA LYS A 82 -19.71 7.07 19.53
C LYS A 82 -21.02 6.42 19.96
N GLN A 83 -21.79 7.06 20.82
CA GLN A 83 -23.07 6.50 21.27
C GLN A 83 -24.11 6.39 20.16
N SER A 84 -24.05 7.29 19.17
CA SER A 84 -24.98 7.30 18.04
C SER A 84 -24.48 6.48 16.85
N VAL A 85 -23.17 6.54 16.56
CA VAL A 85 -22.56 5.89 15.37
C VAL A 85 -22.17 4.44 15.65
N LEU A 86 -21.79 4.12 16.90
CA LEU A 86 -21.26 2.83 17.33
C LEU A 86 -21.95 2.30 18.60
N PRO A 87 -23.30 2.16 18.62
CA PRO A 87 -24.03 1.81 19.85
C PRO A 87 -23.70 0.43 20.39
N SER A 88 -23.36 -0.53 19.51
CA SER A 88 -23.18 -1.94 19.85
C SER A 88 -21.72 -2.35 20.06
N VAL A 89 -20.76 -1.44 19.87
CA VAL A 89 -19.32 -1.73 19.92
C VAL A 89 -18.87 -2.05 21.35
N PHE A 90 -17.84 -2.90 21.48
CA PHE A 90 -17.23 -3.27 22.76
C PHE A 90 -16.91 -2.04 23.62
N SER A 91 -17.17 -2.13 24.93
CA SER A 91 -16.94 -1.03 25.90
C SER A 91 -15.50 -0.50 25.86
N LEU A 92 -14.52 -1.39 25.60
CA LEU A 92 -13.11 -1.01 25.46
C LEU A 92 -12.88 0.04 24.36
N ILE A 93 -13.57 -0.07 23.23
CA ILE A 93 -13.48 0.87 22.09
C ILE A 93 -14.34 2.10 22.37
N ARG A 94 -15.55 1.90 22.94
CA ARG A 94 -16.51 2.95 23.18
C ARG A 94 -16.03 3.95 24.24
N ASP A 95 -15.42 3.45 25.31
CA ASP A 95 -15.09 4.27 26.49
C ASP A 95 -13.70 4.91 26.41
N HIS A 96 -12.91 4.57 25.38
CA HIS A 96 -11.58 5.13 25.16
C HIS A 96 -11.52 5.88 23.84
N ALA A 97 -10.99 7.09 23.88
CA ALA A 97 -10.62 7.86 22.70
C ALA A 97 -9.09 8.02 22.69
N VAL A 98 -8.49 7.78 21.53
CA VAL A 98 -7.03 7.87 21.33
C VAL A 98 -6.75 8.99 20.32
N GLY A 99 -5.68 9.74 20.55
CA GLY A 99 -5.27 10.76 19.57
C GLY A 99 -4.78 10.13 18.26
N ASN A 100 -4.73 10.95 17.20
CA ASN A 100 -4.37 10.51 15.84
C ASN A 100 -3.11 9.63 15.79
N ALA A 101 -1.98 10.09 16.34
CA ALA A 101 -0.74 9.30 16.33
C ALA A 101 -0.87 7.94 17.03
N GLY A 102 -1.61 7.90 18.15
CA GLY A 102 -1.88 6.65 18.88
C GLY A 102 -2.75 5.70 18.06
N SER A 103 -3.77 6.20 17.37
CA SER A 103 -4.65 5.39 16.53
C SER A 103 -3.90 4.73 15.35
N LEU A 104 -2.95 5.46 14.74
CA LEU A 104 -2.09 4.91 13.68
C LEU A 104 -1.19 3.77 14.19
N VAL A 105 -0.65 3.89 15.41
CA VAL A 105 0.13 2.81 16.03
C VAL A 105 -0.77 1.59 16.33
N VAL A 106 -1.97 1.81 16.83
CA VAL A 106 -2.94 0.73 17.06
C VAL A 106 -3.34 0.08 15.74
N ALA A 107 -3.61 0.84 14.69
CA ALA A 107 -3.92 0.33 13.36
C ALA A 107 -2.81 -0.59 12.82
N ALA A 108 -1.55 -0.17 12.95
CA ALA A 108 -0.40 -0.98 12.58
C ALA A 108 -0.30 -2.26 13.43
N ALA A 109 -0.50 -2.17 14.75
CA ALA A 109 -0.43 -3.32 15.64
C ALA A 109 -1.54 -4.33 15.37
N VAL A 110 -2.78 -3.87 15.18
CA VAL A 110 -3.94 -4.72 14.88
C VAL A 110 -3.77 -5.39 13.53
N GLY A 111 -3.30 -4.64 12.50
CA GLY A 111 -2.97 -5.20 11.19
C GLY A 111 -1.88 -6.27 11.26
N ALA A 112 -0.83 -6.05 12.08
CA ALA A 112 0.23 -7.04 12.30
C ALA A 112 -0.28 -8.31 13.00
N ILE A 113 -1.05 -8.15 14.07
CA ILE A 113 -1.61 -9.28 14.85
C ILE A 113 -2.54 -10.10 13.96
N TYR A 114 -3.43 -9.44 13.22
CA TYR A 114 -4.35 -10.13 12.32
C TYR A 114 -3.58 -10.87 11.21
N ALA A 115 -2.59 -10.23 10.59
CA ALA A 115 -1.73 -10.88 9.60
C ALA A 115 -0.95 -12.08 10.18
N LEU A 116 -0.48 -12.03 11.43
CA LEU A 116 0.15 -13.16 12.10
C LEU A 116 -0.84 -14.31 12.31
N LEU A 117 -2.03 -14.02 12.81
CA LEU A 117 -3.04 -15.03 13.08
C LEU A 117 -3.43 -15.81 11.82
N VAL A 118 -3.76 -15.09 10.74
CA VAL A 118 -4.13 -15.75 9.48
C VAL A 118 -2.91 -16.27 8.70
N GLY A 119 -1.75 -15.65 8.89
CA GLY A 119 -0.50 -16.02 8.21
C GLY A 119 0.05 -17.38 8.64
N ILE A 120 -0.14 -17.79 9.91
CA ILE A 120 0.34 -19.10 10.41
C ILE A 120 -0.14 -20.27 9.53
N PRO A 121 -1.42 -20.44 9.23
CA PRO A 121 -1.87 -21.46 8.31
C PRO A 121 -1.58 -21.15 6.84
N LEU A 122 -1.71 -19.89 6.41
CA LEU A 122 -1.60 -19.51 4.99
C LEU A 122 -0.20 -19.65 4.43
N MET A 123 0.83 -19.32 5.21
CA MET A 123 2.21 -19.32 4.71
C MET A 123 2.75 -20.74 4.43
N ARG A 124 2.00 -21.78 4.76
CA ARG A 124 2.27 -23.16 4.34
C ARG A 124 1.89 -23.42 2.88
N LEU A 125 1.05 -22.58 2.31
CA LEU A 125 0.62 -22.68 0.92
C LEU A 125 1.63 -21.98 0.00
N SER A 126 1.62 -22.36 -1.27
CA SER A 126 2.51 -21.79 -2.31
C SER A 126 1.77 -21.64 -3.63
N GLY A 127 2.31 -20.78 -4.51
CA GLY A 127 1.75 -20.58 -5.86
C GLY A 127 0.30 -20.09 -5.82
N LEU A 128 -0.53 -20.63 -6.70
CA LEU A 128 -1.92 -20.23 -6.87
C LEU A 128 -2.77 -20.48 -5.62
N ALA A 129 -2.51 -21.59 -4.89
CA ALA A 129 -3.24 -21.90 -3.66
C ALA A 129 -3.08 -20.82 -2.60
N ALA A 130 -1.90 -20.22 -2.47
CA ALA A 130 -1.67 -19.10 -1.56
C ALA A 130 -2.48 -17.86 -1.98
N GLY A 131 -2.55 -17.56 -3.28
CA GLY A 131 -3.36 -16.45 -3.81
C GLY A 131 -4.85 -16.62 -3.48
N ILE A 132 -5.41 -17.79 -3.78
CA ILE A 132 -6.82 -18.11 -3.48
C ILE A 132 -7.12 -18.04 -1.98
N ALA A 133 -6.22 -18.59 -1.14
CA ALA A 133 -6.39 -18.57 0.30
C ALA A 133 -6.32 -17.14 0.89
N THR A 134 -5.44 -16.27 0.37
CA THR A 134 -5.38 -14.86 0.80
C THR A 134 -6.60 -14.08 0.32
N PHE A 135 -7.17 -14.41 -0.84
CA PHE A 135 -8.44 -13.86 -1.29
C PHE A 135 -9.60 -14.26 -0.37
N ALA A 136 -9.65 -15.53 0.05
CA ALA A 136 -10.63 -15.99 1.03
C ALA A 136 -10.52 -15.22 2.36
N VAL A 137 -9.30 -14.89 2.81
CA VAL A 137 -9.10 -14.06 4.00
C VAL A 137 -9.67 -12.66 3.81
N LEU A 138 -9.48 -12.04 2.64
CA LEU A 138 -10.08 -10.74 2.33
C LEU A 138 -11.61 -10.80 2.42
N GLU A 139 -12.22 -11.82 1.83
CA GLU A 139 -13.67 -12.06 1.84
C GLU A 139 -14.19 -12.28 3.27
N ILE A 140 -13.48 -13.11 4.06
CA ILE A 140 -13.82 -13.35 5.47
C ILE A 140 -13.72 -12.03 6.26
N THR A 141 -12.68 -11.22 6.04
CA THR A 141 -12.50 -9.94 6.72
C THR A 141 -13.65 -8.99 6.42
N GLN A 142 -14.02 -8.85 5.14
CA GLN A 142 -15.13 -8.02 4.72
C GLN A 142 -16.45 -8.48 5.39
N ASN A 143 -16.71 -9.79 5.35
CA ASN A 143 -17.92 -10.35 5.96
C ASN A 143 -17.97 -10.15 7.48
N ILE A 144 -16.84 -10.29 8.18
CA ILE A 144 -16.76 -10.05 9.62
C ILE A 144 -17.04 -8.58 9.91
N VAL A 145 -16.35 -7.64 9.27
CA VAL A 145 -16.54 -6.21 9.52
C VAL A 145 -17.96 -5.75 9.17
N ARG A 146 -18.53 -6.29 8.09
CA ARG A 146 -19.88 -5.96 7.65
C ARG A 146 -20.98 -6.48 8.57
N ASN A 147 -20.82 -7.66 9.16
CA ASN A 147 -21.91 -8.33 9.87
C ASN A 147 -21.73 -8.40 11.40
N TRP A 148 -20.58 -8.03 11.92
CA TRP A 148 -20.31 -8.09 13.36
C TRP A 148 -20.31 -6.70 13.99
N GLU A 149 -21.49 -6.23 14.36
CA GLU A 149 -21.74 -4.90 14.93
C GLU A 149 -20.99 -4.57 16.25
N LYS A 150 -20.36 -5.58 16.88
CA LYS A 150 -19.53 -5.35 18.07
C LYS A 150 -18.14 -4.81 17.76
N ILE A 151 -17.68 -4.91 16.51
CA ILE A 151 -16.36 -4.46 16.05
C ILE A 151 -16.45 -3.35 15.01
N GLY A 152 -17.64 -2.80 14.77
CA GLY A 152 -17.82 -1.73 13.80
C GLY A 152 -19.29 -1.36 13.61
N PRO A 153 -19.58 -0.42 12.70
CA PRO A 153 -20.94 0.00 12.40
C PRO A 153 -21.75 -1.05 11.59
N GLY A 154 -21.19 -2.22 11.34
CA GLY A 154 -21.81 -3.26 10.54
C GLY A 154 -21.89 -2.87 9.05
N PRO A 155 -23.08 -2.98 8.41
CA PRO A 155 -23.26 -2.64 7.00
C PRO A 155 -23.28 -1.12 6.73
N LEU A 156 -23.27 -0.29 7.78
CA LEU A 156 -23.29 1.15 7.67
C LEU A 156 -21.88 1.71 7.44
N THR A 157 -21.81 2.93 6.92
CA THR A 157 -20.57 3.67 6.79
C THR A 157 -20.11 4.15 8.17
N LEU A 158 -18.88 3.89 8.53
CA LEU A 158 -18.24 4.55 9.67
C LEU A 158 -18.03 6.01 9.29
N SER A 159 -18.71 6.90 9.95
CA SER A 159 -18.68 8.35 9.73
C SER A 159 -18.17 9.08 10.96
N THR A 160 -17.98 10.41 10.83
CA THR A 160 -17.52 11.28 11.92
C THR A 160 -16.12 10.96 12.44
N VAL A 161 -15.29 10.31 11.62
CA VAL A 161 -13.88 10.16 11.93
C VAL A 161 -13.20 11.52 11.72
N PRO A 162 -12.38 12.01 12.67
CA PRO A 162 -11.70 13.28 12.50
C PRO A 162 -10.74 13.25 11.30
N GLU A 163 -10.90 14.19 10.39
CA GLU A 163 -10.01 14.37 9.23
C GLU A 163 -8.73 15.05 9.71
N THR A 164 -7.76 14.24 10.11
CA THR A 164 -6.49 14.71 10.67
C THR A 164 -5.29 14.42 9.76
N THR A 165 -5.47 13.58 8.72
CA THR A 165 -4.41 13.30 7.75
C THR A 165 -4.37 14.38 6.69
N ASP A 166 -3.43 15.29 6.83
CA ASP A 166 -3.06 16.30 5.85
C ASP A 166 -1.97 15.80 4.88
N LEU A 167 -1.61 16.61 3.90
CA LEU A 167 -0.58 16.32 2.91
C LEU A 167 0.78 15.96 3.56
N TRP A 168 1.16 16.66 4.64
CA TRP A 168 2.44 16.42 5.30
C TRP A 168 2.42 15.12 6.12
N GLN A 169 1.31 14.81 6.78
CA GLN A 169 1.17 13.55 7.48
C GLN A 169 1.17 12.36 6.52
N ALA A 170 0.48 12.47 5.38
CA ALA A 170 0.52 11.45 4.32
C ALA A 170 1.94 11.27 3.75
N THR A 171 2.66 12.38 3.51
CA THR A 171 4.04 12.36 3.01
C THR A 171 4.97 11.65 4.00
N ILE A 172 4.93 12.04 5.29
CA ILE A 172 5.75 11.44 6.34
C ILE A 172 5.38 9.97 6.51
N GLY A 173 4.09 9.63 6.48
CA GLY A 173 3.58 8.27 6.56
C GLY A 173 4.09 7.39 5.41
N ALA A 174 3.99 7.87 4.17
CA ALA A 174 4.48 7.15 2.99
C ALA A 174 6.01 6.95 3.04
N ILE A 175 6.77 7.97 3.47
CA ILE A 175 8.22 7.85 3.66
C ILE A 175 8.55 6.85 4.77
N ALA A 176 7.82 6.87 5.89
CA ALA A 176 8.03 5.92 6.99
C ALA A 176 7.80 4.48 6.53
N VAL A 177 6.71 4.23 5.77
CA VAL A 177 6.43 2.92 5.19
C VAL A 177 7.52 2.49 4.19
N ALA A 178 7.98 3.40 3.33
CA ALA A 178 9.07 3.13 2.40
C ALA A 178 10.40 2.82 3.11
N CYS A 179 10.72 3.54 4.17
CA CYS A 179 11.90 3.28 5.00
C CYS A 179 11.81 1.92 5.72
N ALA A 180 10.63 1.57 6.26
CA ALA A 180 10.40 0.28 6.90
C ALA A 180 10.52 -0.88 5.89
N ALA A 181 9.94 -0.75 4.70
CA ALA A 181 10.06 -1.71 3.61
C ALA A 181 11.51 -1.91 3.18
N PHE A 182 12.26 -0.83 3.03
CA PHE A 182 13.68 -0.88 2.68
C PHE A 182 14.54 -1.51 3.79
N ALA A 183 14.29 -1.16 5.06
CA ALA A 183 14.97 -1.75 6.19
C ALA A 183 14.74 -3.26 6.25
N TYR A 184 13.50 -3.71 6.02
CA TYR A 184 13.18 -5.13 5.93
C TYR A 184 13.93 -5.81 4.78
N GLN A 185 13.95 -5.20 3.59
CA GLN A 185 14.66 -5.72 2.42
C GLN A 185 16.15 -5.96 2.68
N LEU A 186 16.80 -5.12 3.47
CA LEU A 186 18.21 -5.24 3.84
C LEU A 186 18.45 -6.18 5.04
N SER A 187 17.40 -6.50 5.78
CA SER A 187 17.48 -7.35 6.97
C SER A 187 17.82 -8.81 6.62
N PRO A 188 18.37 -9.59 7.57
CA PRO A 188 18.60 -11.01 7.34
C PRO A 188 17.36 -11.79 6.90
N PRO A 189 16.15 -11.62 7.51
CA PRO A 189 14.95 -12.29 7.05
C PRO A 189 14.53 -11.87 5.62
N GLY A 190 14.61 -10.60 5.27
CA GLY A 190 14.27 -10.11 3.94
C GLY A 190 15.20 -10.69 2.86
N ARG A 191 16.50 -10.76 3.11
CA ARG A 191 17.47 -11.37 2.19
C ARG A 191 17.25 -12.88 2.02
N LYS A 192 16.96 -13.60 3.11
CA LYS A 192 16.62 -15.03 3.07
C LYS A 192 15.35 -15.28 2.25
N LEU A 193 14.33 -14.43 2.44
CA LEU A 193 13.07 -14.54 1.69
C LEU A 193 13.29 -14.30 0.18
N ARG A 194 14.09 -13.31 -0.20
CA ARG A 194 14.44 -13.06 -1.60
C ARG A 194 15.24 -14.20 -2.23
N ALA A 195 16.15 -14.80 -1.49
CA ALA A 195 16.85 -16.01 -1.96
C ALA A 195 15.86 -17.16 -2.19
N ALA A 196 14.91 -17.37 -1.26
CA ALA A 196 13.87 -18.38 -1.39
C ALA A 196 12.85 -18.09 -2.50
N ARG A 197 12.71 -16.84 -2.93
CA ARG A 197 11.89 -16.45 -4.09
C ARG A 197 12.49 -16.99 -5.40
N GLU A 198 13.80 -16.96 -5.56
CA GLU A 198 14.49 -17.42 -6.78
C GLU A 198 14.44 -18.95 -6.89
N ASP A 199 14.76 -19.67 -5.80
CA ASP A 199 14.66 -21.13 -5.71
C ASP A 199 14.30 -21.56 -4.28
N PRO A 200 13.03 -21.93 -4.02
CA PRO A 200 12.58 -22.39 -2.71
C PRO A 200 13.26 -23.70 -2.26
N PHE A 201 13.56 -24.60 -3.18
CA PHE A 201 14.16 -25.90 -2.84
C PHE A 201 15.63 -25.75 -2.48
N ALA A 202 16.39 -24.97 -3.25
CA ALA A 202 17.77 -24.66 -2.91
C ALA A 202 17.89 -23.90 -1.59
N ALA A 203 16.96 -22.97 -1.32
CA ALA A 203 16.91 -22.25 -0.05
C ALA A 203 16.66 -23.16 1.14
N GLN A 204 15.74 -24.13 1.02
CA GLN A 204 15.48 -25.15 2.05
C GLN A 204 16.70 -26.04 2.26
N ALA A 205 17.35 -26.48 1.20
CA ALA A 205 18.59 -27.27 1.29
C ALA A 205 19.72 -26.51 2.00
N ALA A 206 19.75 -25.19 1.88
CA ALA A 206 20.66 -24.29 2.62
C ALA A 206 20.19 -23.98 4.08
N GLY A 207 19.16 -24.67 4.57
CA GLY A 207 18.66 -24.50 5.94
C GLY A 207 17.78 -23.26 6.16
N ILE A 208 17.23 -22.64 5.11
CA ILE A 208 16.30 -21.53 5.23
C ILE A 208 14.88 -22.06 5.41
N ASP A 209 14.27 -21.75 6.55
CA ASP A 209 12.84 -21.98 6.78
C ASP A 209 12.02 -20.93 6.00
N VAL A 210 11.61 -21.29 4.79
CA VAL A 210 10.87 -20.41 3.86
C VAL A 210 9.51 -19.98 4.45
N HIS A 211 8.84 -20.90 5.14
CA HIS A 211 7.55 -20.62 5.77
C HIS A 211 7.67 -19.51 6.83
N ARG A 212 8.66 -19.63 7.72
CA ARG A 212 8.93 -18.61 8.76
C ARG A 212 9.32 -17.26 8.16
N GLN A 213 10.12 -17.23 7.07
CA GLN A 213 10.47 -15.98 6.41
C GLN A 213 9.25 -15.30 5.75
N ARG A 214 8.38 -16.09 5.12
CA ARG A 214 7.11 -15.59 4.57
C ARG A 214 6.21 -15.01 5.65
N LEU A 215 6.10 -15.68 6.81
CA LEU A 215 5.28 -15.21 7.92
C LEU A 215 5.72 -13.85 8.45
N TRP A 216 7.03 -13.63 8.61
CA TRP A 216 7.54 -12.32 9.04
C TRP A 216 7.27 -11.21 8.01
N ALA A 217 7.46 -11.49 6.72
CA ALA A 217 7.13 -10.54 5.66
C ALA A 217 5.63 -10.21 5.64
N PHE A 218 4.79 -11.21 5.84
CA PHE A 218 3.34 -11.08 5.85
C PHE A 218 2.86 -10.25 7.04
N ALA A 219 3.42 -10.51 8.23
CA ALA A 219 3.12 -9.73 9.44
C ALA A 219 3.53 -8.26 9.30
N LEU A 220 4.74 -8.00 8.76
CA LEU A 220 5.19 -6.62 8.51
C LEU A 220 4.34 -5.94 7.45
N SER A 221 4.01 -6.64 6.35
CA SER A 221 3.09 -6.15 5.33
C SER A 221 1.73 -5.81 5.94
N GLY A 222 1.21 -6.66 6.83
CA GLY A 222 -0.03 -6.40 7.56
C GLY A 222 0.04 -5.18 8.48
N ALA A 223 1.16 -5.00 9.19
CA ALA A 223 1.39 -3.81 10.02
C ALA A 223 1.37 -2.51 9.18
N LEU A 224 2.10 -2.51 8.07
CA LEU A 224 2.19 -1.34 7.19
C LEU A 224 0.89 -1.07 6.43
N SER A 225 0.16 -2.13 6.05
CA SER A 225 -1.18 -2.00 5.46
C SER A 225 -2.19 -1.44 6.46
N GLY A 226 -2.17 -1.91 7.71
CA GLY A 226 -3.00 -1.37 8.78
C GLY A 226 -2.70 0.10 9.07
N PHE A 227 -1.42 0.47 9.12
CA PHE A 227 -0.99 1.87 9.26
C PHE A 227 -1.51 2.74 8.10
N ALA A 228 -1.37 2.27 6.86
CA ALA A 228 -1.89 2.98 5.69
C ALA A 228 -3.42 3.10 5.70
N GLY A 229 -4.12 2.08 6.24
CA GLY A 229 -5.56 2.13 6.50
C GLY A 229 -5.94 3.21 7.49
N GLY A 230 -5.17 3.37 8.57
CA GLY A 230 -5.34 4.46 9.52
C GLY A 230 -5.16 5.84 8.88
N LEU A 231 -4.12 6.03 8.05
CA LEU A 231 -3.94 7.28 7.28
C LEU A 231 -5.13 7.56 6.36
N PHE A 232 -5.62 6.53 5.67
CA PHE A 232 -6.73 6.65 4.73
C PHE A 232 -8.03 7.06 5.42
N VAL A 233 -8.40 6.43 6.54
CA VAL A 233 -9.65 6.76 7.24
C VAL A 233 -9.62 8.17 7.83
N HIS A 234 -8.45 8.62 8.31
CA HIS A 234 -8.26 9.99 8.79
C HIS A 234 -8.15 11.02 7.66
N PHE A 235 -7.93 10.60 6.43
CA PHE A 235 -7.99 11.45 5.25
C PHE A 235 -9.43 11.58 4.73
N GLN A 236 -10.16 10.45 4.67
CA GLN A 236 -11.52 10.41 4.12
C GLN A 236 -12.60 10.87 5.11
N GLY A 237 -12.32 10.85 6.42
CA GLY A 237 -13.33 11.12 7.47
C GLY A 237 -14.43 10.07 7.58
N THR A 238 -14.52 9.17 6.59
CA THR A 238 -15.52 8.11 6.50
C THR A 238 -14.93 6.86 5.87
N ILE A 239 -15.49 5.68 6.17
CA ILE A 239 -15.13 4.44 5.47
C ILE A 239 -16.32 3.48 5.42
N ASN A 240 -16.54 2.89 4.24
CA ASN A 240 -17.44 1.77 4.05
C ASN A 240 -16.62 0.56 3.57
N VAL A 241 -16.84 -0.59 4.18
CA VAL A 241 -16.08 -1.81 3.85
C VAL A 241 -16.31 -2.27 2.40
N GLN A 242 -17.42 -1.91 1.79
CA GLN A 242 -17.74 -2.26 0.41
C GLN A 242 -16.90 -1.48 -0.61
N ASP A 243 -16.61 -0.21 -0.32
CA ASP A 243 -15.86 0.68 -1.22
C ASP A 243 -14.36 0.32 -1.27
N VAL A 244 -13.85 -0.27 -0.19
CA VAL A 244 -12.43 -0.67 -0.05
C VAL A 244 -12.27 -2.19 -0.17
N PHE A 245 -12.94 -2.83 -1.12
CA PHE A 245 -12.92 -4.29 -1.29
C PHE A 245 -12.18 -4.71 -2.57
N LEU A 246 -12.88 -5.23 -3.57
CA LEU A 246 -12.25 -5.82 -4.75
C LEU A 246 -11.57 -4.79 -5.65
N ASP A 247 -12.27 -3.71 -5.96
CA ASP A 247 -11.75 -2.67 -6.86
C ASP A 247 -10.47 -2.06 -6.29
N PHE A 248 -10.47 -1.78 -4.99
CA PHE A 248 -9.31 -1.25 -4.28
C PHE A 248 -8.15 -2.27 -4.22
N THR A 249 -8.47 -3.55 -4.05
CA THR A 249 -7.48 -4.64 -4.05
C THR A 249 -6.83 -4.80 -5.42
N PHE A 250 -7.63 -4.87 -6.48
CA PHE A 250 -7.11 -5.02 -7.83
C PHE A 250 -6.35 -3.77 -8.29
N LEU A 251 -6.83 -2.57 -7.97
CA LEU A 251 -6.16 -1.33 -8.30
C LEU A 251 -4.78 -1.25 -7.64
N SER A 252 -4.69 -1.53 -6.33
CA SER A 252 -3.42 -1.48 -5.60
C SER A 252 -2.41 -2.54 -6.07
N LEU A 253 -2.87 -3.76 -6.37
CA LEU A 253 -2.04 -4.80 -6.97
C LEU A 253 -1.58 -4.41 -8.39
N ALA A 254 -2.47 -3.84 -9.19
CA ALA A 254 -2.13 -3.38 -10.53
C ALA A 254 -1.10 -2.25 -10.49
N MET A 255 -1.23 -1.28 -9.58
CA MET A 255 -0.20 -0.26 -9.33
C MET A 255 1.16 -0.89 -9.04
N LEU A 256 1.21 -1.92 -8.19
CA LEU A 256 2.44 -2.64 -7.86
C LEU A 256 3.05 -3.34 -9.08
N VAL A 257 2.21 -4.02 -9.88
CA VAL A 257 2.67 -4.79 -11.05
C VAL A 257 3.10 -3.86 -12.18
N VAL A 258 2.32 -2.81 -12.46
CA VAL A 258 2.64 -1.77 -13.46
C VAL A 258 3.96 -1.09 -13.14
N GLY A 259 4.18 -0.73 -11.89
CA GLY A 259 5.45 -0.13 -11.46
C GLY A 259 6.62 -1.12 -11.52
N GLY A 260 6.38 -2.39 -11.22
CA GLY A 260 7.37 -3.47 -11.18
C GLY A 260 7.52 -4.04 -9.77
N ALA A 261 6.80 -5.14 -9.50
CA ALA A 261 6.71 -5.78 -8.18
C ALA A 261 8.05 -6.26 -7.59
N GLY A 262 9.12 -6.26 -8.37
CA GLY A 262 10.46 -6.71 -7.94
C GLY A 262 11.29 -5.67 -7.18
N SER A 263 10.87 -4.40 -7.11
CA SER A 263 11.64 -3.30 -6.52
C SER A 263 10.76 -2.33 -5.73
N LEU A 264 11.33 -1.76 -4.67
CA LEU A 264 10.70 -0.68 -3.91
C LEU A 264 10.47 0.56 -4.78
N TRP A 265 11.46 0.89 -5.63
CA TRP A 265 11.33 1.98 -6.60
C TRP A 265 10.13 1.78 -7.52
N GLY A 266 9.94 0.53 -8.02
CA GLY A 266 8.78 0.18 -8.84
C GLY A 266 7.46 0.39 -8.11
N ALA A 267 7.35 -0.05 -6.87
CA ALA A 267 6.15 0.10 -6.06
C ALA A 267 5.74 1.59 -5.93
N VAL A 268 6.68 2.48 -5.63
CA VAL A 268 6.42 3.92 -5.49
C VAL A 268 6.07 4.55 -6.84
N VAL A 269 6.85 4.29 -7.90
CA VAL A 269 6.59 4.84 -9.24
C VAL A 269 5.24 4.38 -9.78
N GLY A 270 4.91 3.09 -9.62
CA GLY A 270 3.63 2.55 -10.09
C GLY A 270 2.43 3.16 -9.37
N ALA A 271 2.51 3.30 -8.05
CA ALA A 271 1.46 3.93 -7.26
C ALA A 271 1.23 5.39 -7.69
N LEU A 272 2.28 6.19 -7.74
CA LEU A 272 2.17 7.61 -8.09
C LEU A 272 1.72 7.82 -9.53
N LEU A 273 2.20 6.99 -10.47
CA LEU A 273 1.84 7.13 -11.88
C LEU A 273 0.38 6.76 -12.13
N VAL A 274 -0.07 5.62 -11.59
CA VAL A 274 -1.46 5.19 -11.78
C VAL A 274 -2.42 6.10 -11.03
N SER A 275 -2.09 6.52 -9.79
CA SER A 275 -2.90 7.47 -9.04
C SER A 275 -2.98 8.84 -9.73
N GLY A 276 -1.86 9.34 -10.27
CA GLY A 276 -1.84 10.59 -11.03
C GLY A 276 -2.64 10.51 -12.33
N LEU A 277 -2.59 9.37 -13.03
CA LEU A 277 -3.41 9.13 -14.21
C LEU A 277 -4.91 9.08 -13.87
N ASP A 278 -5.23 8.42 -12.77
CA ASP A 278 -6.60 8.30 -12.26
C ASP A 278 -7.17 9.68 -11.90
N SER A 279 -6.42 10.52 -11.19
CA SER A 279 -6.81 11.91 -10.87
C SER A 279 -6.97 12.77 -12.12
N PHE A 280 -6.02 12.71 -13.05
CA PHE A 280 -6.07 13.48 -14.30
C PHE A 280 -7.31 13.12 -15.15
N LEU A 281 -7.63 11.83 -15.24
CA LEU A 281 -8.81 11.38 -15.97
C LEU A 281 -10.12 11.73 -15.25
N GLY A 282 -10.11 11.72 -13.91
CA GLY A 282 -11.24 12.21 -13.11
C GLY A 282 -11.54 13.68 -13.35
N ASP A 283 -10.50 14.52 -13.45
CA ASP A 283 -10.64 15.93 -13.82
C ASP A 283 -11.24 16.10 -15.23
N ALA A 284 -10.85 15.24 -16.18
CA ALA A 284 -11.38 15.27 -17.53
C ALA A 284 -12.86 14.85 -17.61
N GLU A 285 -13.31 13.94 -16.77
CA GLU A 285 -14.72 13.56 -16.63
C GLU A 285 -15.57 14.66 -15.99
N ASN A 286 -15.00 15.38 -15.01
CA ASN A 286 -15.70 16.44 -14.29
C ASN A 286 -15.60 17.82 -14.98
N ASP A 287 -15.26 17.86 -16.27
CA ASP A 287 -15.09 19.09 -17.06
C ASP A 287 -14.09 20.10 -16.47
N ALA A 288 -13.23 19.68 -15.57
CA ALA A 288 -12.20 20.53 -14.99
C ALA A 288 -11.06 20.82 -15.98
N VAL A 289 -10.95 20.05 -17.06
CA VAL A 289 -9.97 20.21 -18.14
C VAL A 289 -10.67 20.77 -19.37
N SER A 290 -10.53 22.06 -19.61
CA SER A 290 -11.29 22.82 -20.64
C SER A 290 -11.16 22.32 -22.10
N TRP A 291 -10.14 21.52 -22.40
CA TRP A 291 -9.87 20.99 -23.76
C TRP A 291 -10.20 19.49 -23.90
N LEU A 292 -10.52 18.80 -22.80
CA LEU A 292 -10.80 17.37 -22.79
C LEU A 292 -12.09 17.09 -22.00
N HIS A 293 -13.17 16.79 -22.73
CA HIS A 293 -14.44 16.39 -22.16
C HIS A 293 -14.57 14.87 -22.34
N ALA A 294 -14.59 14.14 -21.27
CA ALA A 294 -14.69 12.70 -21.31
C ALA A 294 -16.06 12.26 -20.77
N PRO A 295 -16.77 11.34 -21.43
CA PRO A 295 -18.00 10.75 -20.89
C PRO A 295 -17.75 10.03 -19.55
N ASP A 296 -18.77 9.96 -18.72
CA ASP A 296 -18.74 9.21 -17.45
C ASP A 296 -18.28 7.76 -17.66
N GLY A 297 -17.38 7.28 -16.82
CA GLY A 297 -16.79 5.95 -16.92
C GLY A 297 -15.52 5.86 -17.77
N THR A 298 -15.14 6.92 -18.49
CA THR A 298 -13.88 6.95 -19.29
C THR A 298 -12.65 6.74 -18.40
N ARG A 299 -12.63 7.32 -17.21
CA ARG A 299 -11.57 7.19 -16.21
C ARG A 299 -11.27 5.71 -15.92
N MET A 300 -12.28 4.93 -15.55
CA MET A 300 -12.12 3.52 -15.20
C MET A 300 -11.61 2.69 -16.40
N VAL A 301 -12.20 2.91 -17.58
CA VAL A 301 -11.80 2.21 -18.81
C VAL A 301 -10.39 2.59 -19.23
N ALA A 302 -10.02 3.87 -19.17
CA ALA A 302 -8.69 4.34 -19.58
C ALA A 302 -7.59 3.86 -18.63
N VAL A 303 -7.81 3.88 -17.31
CA VAL A 303 -6.87 3.33 -16.33
C VAL A 303 -6.70 1.83 -16.54
N ALA A 304 -7.80 1.08 -16.74
CA ALA A 304 -7.73 -0.36 -17.02
C ALA A 304 -6.98 -0.65 -18.32
N ALA A 305 -7.30 0.08 -19.42
CA ALA A 305 -6.61 -0.06 -20.70
C ALA A 305 -5.10 0.26 -20.57
N PHE A 306 -4.75 1.34 -19.88
CA PHE A 306 -3.35 1.67 -19.61
C PHE A 306 -2.63 0.54 -18.88
N MET A 307 -3.24 -0.03 -17.83
CA MET A 307 -2.65 -1.16 -17.08
C MET A 307 -2.45 -2.38 -17.98
N VAL A 308 -3.43 -2.73 -18.82
CA VAL A 308 -3.34 -3.85 -19.76
C VAL A 308 -2.22 -3.61 -20.78
N ILE A 309 -2.13 -2.41 -21.35
CA ILE A 309 -1.08 -2.04 -22.30
C ILE A 309 0.31 -2.19 -21.64
N VAL A 310 0.49 -1.65 -20.44
CA VAL A 310 1.77 -1.78 -19.72
C VAL A 310 2.10 -3.24 -19.46
N LEU A 311 1.15 -4.08 -19.04
CA LEU A 311 1.40 -5.51 -18.80
C LEU A 311 1.78 -6.28 -20.06
N ILE A 312 1.19 -5.97 -21.21
CA ILE A 312 1.50 -6.61 -22.49
C ILE A 312 2.91 -6.22 -22.98
N PHE A 313 3.23 -4.92 -22.98
CA PHE A 313 4.49 -4.43 -23.54
C PHE A 313 5.65 -4.44 -22.54
N LEU A 314 5.37 -4.35 -21.24
CA LEU A 314 6.34 -4.29 -20.15
C LEU A 314 6.03 -5.34 -19.06
N PRO A 315 6.13 -6.65 -19.34
CA PRO A 315 5.72 -7.72 -18.42
C PRO A 315 6.49 -7.73 -17.09
N ARG A 316 7.60 -7.00 -16.99
CA ARG A 316 8.37 -6.80 -15.75
C ARG A 316 8.08 -5.45 -15.08
N GLY A 317 7.04 -4.73 -15.54
CA GLY A 317 6.69 -3.38 -15.10
C GLY A 317 7.65 -2.30 -15.62
N LEU A 318 7.30 -1.05 -15.35
CA LEU A 318 8.01 0.15 -15.84
C LEU A 318 9.48 0.17 -15.40
N THR A 319 9.77 -0.20 -14.15
CA THR A 319 11.14 -0.21 -13.62
C THR A 319 11.91 -1.50 -13.92
N ARG A 320 11.26 -2.48 -14.56
CA ARG A 320 11.81 -3.82 -14.83
C ARG A 320 12.32 -4.53 -13.56
N GLY A 321 11.71 -4.22 -12.41
CA GLY A 321 12.09 -4.77 -11.11
C GLY A 321 13.47 -4.31 -10.61
N ARG A 322 14.01 -3.21 -11.14
CA ARG A 322 15.32 -2.68 -10.74
C ARG A 322 15.15 -1.58 -9.71
N GLU A 323 15.97 -1.62 -8.67
CA GLU A 323 16.05 -0.53 -7.70
C GLU A 323 16.70 0.72 -8.32
N PHE A 324 16.37 1.89 -7.76
CA PHE A 324 16.94 3.15 -8.20
C PHE A 324 18.47 3.12 -8.09
N SER A 325 19.18 3.43 -9.18
CA SER A 325 20.63 3.47 -9.19
C SER A 325 21.14 4.62 -10.07
N LEU A 326 22.08 5.38 -9.54
CA LEU A 326 22.79 6.44 -10.29
C LEU A 326 23.85 5.87 -11.28
N GLY A 327 23.95 4.55 -11.40
CA GLY A 327 24.90 3.88 -12.31
C GLY A 327 24.71 4.22 -13.78
N TRP A 328 23.51 4.66 -14.19
CA TRP A 328 23.22 5.15 -15.53
C TRP A 328 24.02 6.43 -15.86
N LEU A 329 24.14 7.36 -14.94
CA LEU A 329 24.93 8.59 -15.10
C LEU A 329 26.42 8.33 -15.24
N ARG A 330 26.95 7.25 -14.65
CA ARG A 330 28.36 6.83 -14.81
C ARG A 330 28.64 6.16 -16.14
N ARG A 331 27.68 5.45 -16.72
CA ARG A 331 27.86 4.81 -18.04
C ARG A 331 27.90 5.83 -19.18
N SER A 332 27.09 6.89 -19.12
CA SER A 332 27.12 7.97 -20.13
C SER A 332 28.45 8.73 -20.13
N ARG A 333 29.06 8.95 -18.95
CA ARG A 333 30.40 9.57 -18.88
C ARG A 333 31.52 8.67 -19.44
N ARG A 334 31.49 7.36 -19.19
CA ARG A 334 32.48 6.43 -19.75
C ARG A 334 32.35 6.22 -21.28
N ALA A 335 31.13 6.30 -21.80
CA ALA A 335 30.91 6.24 -23.26
C ALA A 335 31.36 7.53 -23.98
N ALA A 336 31.42 8.66 -23.27
CA ALA A 336 31.93 9.94 -23.80
C ALA A 336 33.48 10.03 -23.74
N GLU A 337 34.13 9.22 -22.90
CA GLU A 337 35.59 9.24 -22.69
C GLU A 337 36.35 8.19 -23.50
N THR A 338 35.68 7.31 -24.26
CA THR A 338 36.36 6.38 -25.17
C THR A 338 36.61 7.05 -26.52
N PRO A 339 37.86 7.43 -26.86
CA PRO A 339 38.16 7.94 -28.21
C PRO A 339 37.93 6.80 -29.18
N ARG A 340 37.15 7.09 -30.26
CA ARG A 340 37.05 6.19 -31.41
C ARG A 340 38.47 6.02 -32.01
N ARG A 341 39.01 4.83 -31.87
CA ARG A 341 40.13 4.38 -32.69
C ARG A 341 39.60 3.75 -33.95
#